data_0556d07469096c4aad350646f4bdd3a0
#
_entry.id   0556d07469096c4aad350646f4bdd3a0
#
_cell.length_a   1.000
_cell.length_b   1.000
_cell.length_c   1.000
_cell.angle_alpha   90.00
_cell.angle_beta   90.00
_cell.angle_gamma   90.00
#
_symmetry.space_group_name_H-M   'P 1'
#
loop_
_entity.id
_entity.type
_entity.pdbx_description
1 polymer ?
#
loop_
_entity_poly.entity_id
_entity_poly.type
_entity_poly.pdbx_seq_one_letter_code
_entity_poly.pdbx_strand_id
1 'polypeptide(L)'
;MNDHSPTLDYWQDLAASSPYLTAVAIKRALEAGDYSEAEFGISQLIEALSRSDRHAVRSHLIRLMTHVIKWKSQPEKRSASWVATIDHARDEXXXXXXXPSLNRTYLESIWNECFNDARQDAELDMQKKSNIDTLSWDEVFNDDYSLMQ
;
A
#
# COMPACT_ATOMS: atom_id res chain seq x y z
N MET A 1 -18.29 -25.95 -20.18
CA MET A 1 -17.28 -26.34 -19.22
C MET A 1 -16.91 -25.21 -18.28
N ASN A 2 -16.84 -25.55 -17.04
CA ASN A 2 -16.49 -24.57 -16.02
C ASN A 2 -15.00 -24.28 -16.06
N ASP A 3 -14.65 -23.02 -16.11
CA ASP A 3 -13.25 -22.61 -16.13
C ASP A 3 -12.58 -22.74 -14.77
N HIS A 4 -13.38 -22.81 -13.72
CA HIS A 4 -12.85 -22.95 -12.38
C HIS A 4 -12.76 -24.41 -11.99
N SER A 5 -11.57 -24.84 -11.65
CA SER A 5 -11.39 -26.15 -11.07
C SER A 5 -11.51 -26.01 -9.54
N PRO A 6 -11.95 -27.07 -8.84
CA PRO A 6 -11.91 -27.03 -7.37
C PRO A 6 -10.52 -26.75 -6.83
N THR A 7 -9.50 -27.23 -7.53
CA THR A 7 -8.11 -26.99 -7.14
C THR A 7 -7.77 -25.52 -7.13
N LEU A 8 -8.13 -24.80 -8.21
CA LEU A 8 -7.83 -23.37 -8.29
C LEU A 8 -8.60 -22.61 -7.22
N ASP A 9 -9.88 -22.91 -7.03
CA ASP A 9 -10.68 -22.26 -6.01
C ASP A 9 -10.10 -22.47 -4.62
N TYR A 10 -9.65 -23.68 -4.34
CA TYR A 10 -9.03 -24.01 -3.06
C TYR A 10 -7.81 -23.13 -2.81
N TRP A 11 -6.91 -23.07 -3.79
CA TRP A 11 -5.68 -22.33 -3.63
C TRP A 11 -5.95 -20.82 -3.53
N GLN A 12 -6.89 -20.31 -4.31
CA GLN A 12 -7.23 -18.89 -4.25
C GLN A 12 -7.79 -18.52 -2.87
N ASP A 13 -8.71 -19.33 -2.36
CA ASP A 13 -9.31 -19.09 -1.06
C ASP A 13 -8.29 -19.16 0.05
N LEU A 14 -7.42 -20.14 0.00
CA LEU A 14 -6.42 -20.32 1.03
C LEU A 14 -5.42 -19.16 1.03
N ALA A 15 -4.95 -18.78 -0.15
CA ALA A 15 -3.98 -17.68 -0.26
C ALA A 15 -4.58 -16.35 0.21
N ALA A 16 -5.87 -16.14 -0.06
CA ALA A 16 -6.54 -14.93 0.38
C ALA A 16 -6.70 -14.89 1.89
N SER A 17 -6.87 -16.05 2.52
CA SER A 17 -7.11 -16.12 3.97
C SER A 17 -5.82 -16.18 4.78
N SER A 18 -4.84 -16.95 4.34
CA SER A 18 -3.65 -17.19 5.16
C SER A 18 -2.45 -17.56 4.31
N PRO A 19 -1.53 -16.63 4.12
CA PRO A 19 -0.27 -16.95 3.44
C PRO A 19 0.51 -18.07 4.14
N TYR A 20 0.48 -18.10 5.46
CA TYR A 20 1.17 -19.15 6.21
C TYR A 20 0.61 -20.53 5.88
N LEU A 21 -0.72 -20.69 5.96
CA LEU A 21 -1.33 -21.99 5.68
C LEU A 21 -1.16 -22.36 4.21
N THR A 22 -1.11 -21.37 3.32
CA THR A 22 -0.83 -21.64 1.92
C THR A 22 0.55 -22.24 1.76
N ALA A 23 1.54 -21.64 2.42
CA ALA A 23 2.91 -22.16 2.36
C ALA A 23 2.99 -23.60 2.92
N VAL A 24 2.28 -23.86 4.00
CA VAL A 24 2.23 -25.22 4.58
C VAL A 24 1.62 -26.21 3.58
N ALA A 25 0.53 -25.82 2.94
CA ALA A 25 -0.11 -26.69 1.94
C ALA A 25 0.79 -26.95 0.75
N ILE A 26 1.54 -25.91 0.32
CA ILE A 26 2.52 -26.07 -0.77
C ILE A 26 3.58 -27.10 -0.37
N LYS A 27 4.10 -26.97 0.84
CA LYS A 27 5.10 -27.90 1.35
C LYS A 27 4.58 -29.33 1.32
N ARG A 28 3.35 -29.53 1.78
CA ARG A 28 2.73 -30.87 1.77
C ARG A 28 2.59 -31.42 0.36
N ALA A 29 2.20 -30.57 -0.59
CA ALA A 29 2.08 -31.01 -1.98
C ALA A 29 3.43 -31.43 -2.53
N LEU A 30 4.49 -30.66 -2.21
CA LEU A 30 5.84 -31.02 -2.64
C LEU A 30 6.27 -32.37 -2.05
N GLU A 31 6.00 -32.57 -0.77
CA GLU A 31 6.36 -33.82 -0.10
C GLU A 31 5.63 -35.02 -0.68
N ALA A 32 4.41 -34.80 -1.15
CA ALA A 32 3.61 -35.85 -1.78
C ALA A 32 3.99 -36.08 -3.24
N GLY A 33 4.90 -35.26 -3.79
CA GLY A 33 5.27 -35.37 -5.17
C GLY A 33 4.27 -34.74 -6.13
N ASP A 34 3.34 -33.97 -5.61
CA ASP A 34 2.31 -33.32 -6.41
C ASP A 34 2.76 -31.94 -6.84
N TYR A 35 3.68 -31.91 -7.79
CA TYR A 35 4.34 -30.67 -8.18
C TYR A 35 3.41 -29.72 -8.90
N SER A 36 2.44 -30.25 -9.61
CA SER A 36 1.45 -29.44 -10.30
C SER A 36 0.63 -28.63 -9.28
N GLU A 37 0.19 -29.26 -8.20
CA GLU A 37 -0.55 -28.59 -7.15
C GLU A 37 0.32 -27.55 -6.44
N ALA A 38 1.58 -27.92 -6.16
CA ALA A 38 2.50 -26.98 -5.51
C ALA A 38 2.69 -25.72 -6.35
N GLU A 39 2.78 -25.91 -7.67
CA GLU A 39 2.96 -24.77 -8.57
C GLU A 39 1.75 -23.83 -8.55
N PHE A 40 0.54 -24.40 -8.56
CA PHE A 40 -0.69 -23.62 -8.40
C PHE A 40 -0.63 -22.81 -7.11
N GLY A 41 -0.25 -23.47 -6.03
CA GLY A 41 -0.20 -22.83 -4.73
C GLY A 41 0.79 -21.68 -4.68
N ILE A 42 1.97 -21.90 -5.24
CA ILE A 42 3.00 -20.85 -5.27
C ILE A 42 2.50 -19.64 -6.05
N SER A 43 1.87 -19.87 -7.21
CA SER A 43 1.36 -18.77 -8.02
C SER A 43 0.31 -17.96 -7.25
N GLN A 44 -0.58 -18.62 -6.55
CA GLN A 44 -1.60 -17.92 -5.80
C GLN A 44 -1.04 -17.20 -4.59
N LEU A 45 -0.02 -17.78 -3.96
CA LEU A 45 0.65 -17.13 -2.84
C LEU A 45 1.35 -15.85 -3.31
N ILE A 46 2.07 -15.93 -4.43
CA ILE A 46 2.74 -14.75 -4.99
C ILE A 46 1.72 -13.66 -5.27
N GLU A 47 0.60 -14.02 -5.89
CA GLU A 47 -0.43 -13.05 -6.23
C GLU A 47 -1.01 -12.39 -4.97
N ALA A 48 -1.30 -13.19 -3.94
CA ALA A 48 -1.87 -12.65 -2.71
C ALA A 48 -0.92 -11.71 -1.99
N LEU A 49 0.37 -12.09 -1.92
CA LEU A 49 1.36 -11.25 -1.27
C LEU A 49 1.56 -9.95 -2.03
N SER A 50 1.55 -10.03 -3.36
CA SER A 50 1.69 -8.84 -4.20
C SER A 50 0.53 -7.88 -3.99
N ARG A 51 -0.70 -8.40 -3.92
CA ARG A 51 -1.86 -7.55 -3.65
C ARG A 51 -1.77 -6.87 -2.30
N SER A 52 -1.32 -7.62 -1.30
CA SER A 52 -1.17 -7.10 0.06
C SER A 52 -0.15 -5.97 0.09
N ASP A 53 0.98 -6.16 -0.59
CA ASP A 53 2.02 -5.13 -0.64
C ASP A 53 1.53 -3.88 -1.36
N ARG A 54 0.83 -4.05 -2.47
CA ARG A 54 0.29 -2.91 -3.19
C ARG A 54 -0.71 -2.13 -2.35
N HIS A 55 -1.55 -2.86 -1.62
CA HIS A 55 -2.53 -2.23 -0.74
C HIS A 55 -1.84 -1.43 0.37
N ALA A 56 -0.81 -1.99 0.96
CA ALA A 56 -0.08 -1.32 2.03
C ALA A 56 0.60 -0.04 1.53
N VAL A 57 1.24 -0.12 0.36
CA VAL A 57 1.91 1.03 -0.23
C VAL A 57 0.89 2.14 -0.52
N ARG A 58 -0.25 1.76 -1.10
CA ARG A 58 -1.30 2.72 -1.40
C ARG A 58 -1.80 3.41 -0.13
N SER A 59 -2.03 2.64 0.91
CA SER A 59 -2.52 3.19 2.18
C SER A 59 -1.52 4.17 2.80
N HIS A 60 -0.24 3.82 2.77
CA HIS A 60 0.79 4.71 3.31
C HIS A 60 0.91 5.98 2.48
N LEU A 61 0.82 5.88 1.16
CA LEU A 61 0.91 7.05 0.31
C LEU A 61 -0.27 8.00 0.56
N ILE A 62 -1.47 7.45 0.68
CA ILE A 62 -2.66 8.26 0.96
C ILE A 62 -2.50 8.97 2.31
N ARG A 63 -2.04 8.25 3.33
CA ARG A 63 -1.87 8.85 4.65
C ARG A 63 -0.82 9.96 4.64
N LEU A 64 0.29 9.73 3.92
CA LEU A 64 1.33 10.72 3.79
C LEU A 64 0.79 11.97 3.09
N MET A 65 0.14 11.79 1.95
CA MET A 65 -0.43 12.91 1.21
C MET A 65 -1.47 13.66 2.03
N THR A 66 -2.31 12.94 2.76
CA THR A 66 -3.33 13.55 3.61
C THR A 66 -2.69 14.53 4.59
N HIS A 67 -1.60 14.12 5.23
CA HIS A 67 -0.96 14.97 6.21
C HIS A 67 -0.19 16.12 5.59
N VAL A 68 0.37 15.92 4.40
CA VAL A 68 1.00 17.03 3.68
C VAL A 68 -0.04 18.08 3.30
N ILE A 69 -1.21 17.64 2.84
CA ILE A 69 -2.30 18.55 2.50
C ILE A 69 -2.74 19.35 3.74
N LYS A 70 -2.92 18.67 4.85
CA LYS A 70 -3.31 19.33 6.10
C LYS A 70 -2.25 20.32 6.54
N TRP A 71 -1.00 19.93 6.44
CA TRP A 71 0.12 20.80 6.80
C TRP A 71 0.11 22.10 6.00
N LYS A 72 -0.11 21.98 4.70
CA LYS A 72 -0.11 23.15 3.81
C LYS A 72 -1.37 23.97 3.98
N SER A 73 -2.50 23.33 4.26
CA SER A 73 -3.79 24.02 4.32
C SER A 73 -4.05 24.70 5.65
N GLN A 74 -3.49 24.17 6.74
CA GLN A 74 -3.77 24.71 8.07
C GLN A 74 -2.47 24.91 8.86
N PRO A 75 -1.68 25.94 8.49
CA PRO A 75 -0.42 26.18 9.21
C PRO A 75 -0.61 26.35 10.72
N GLU A 76 -1.75 26.91 11.12
CA GLU A 76 -2.01 27.18 12.54
C GLU A 76 -2.28 25.91 13.34
N LYS A 77 -2.52 24.79 12.67
CA LYS A 77 -2.81 23.52 13.35
C LYS A 77 -1.67 22.51 13.27
N ARG A 78 -0.56 22.91 12.72
CA ARG A 78 0.60 22.02 12.62
C ARG A 78 1.00 21.54 14.01
N SER A 79 1.37 20.27 14.09
CA SER A 79 1.64 19.65 15.39
C SER A 79 2.75 18.63 15.26
N ALA A 80 3.33 18.27 16.41
CA ALA A 80 4.34 17.21 16.46
C ALA A 80 3.76 15.89 15.98
N SER A 81 2.48 15.66 16.22
CA SER A 81 1.80 14.46 15.75
C SER A 81 1.81 14.39 14.22
N TRP A 82 1.56 15.51 13.55
CA TRP A 82 1.60 15.54 12.07
C TRP A 82 3.01 15.27 11.56
N VAL A 83 4.02 15.86 12.21
CA VAL A 83 5.41 15.62 11.82
C VAL A 83 5.73 14.13 11.94
N ALA A 84 5.34 13.53 13.05
CA ALA A 84 5.62 12.11 13.27
C ALA A 84 4.91 11.23 12.24
N THR A 85 3.66 11.57 11.90
CA THR A 85 2.93 10.80 10.91
C THR A 85 3.58 10.89 9.53
N ILE A 86 4.01 12.09 9.13
CA ILE A 86 4.68 12.26 7.85
C ILE A 86 5.98 11.45 7.82
N ASP A 87 6.79 11.57 8.87
CA ASP A 87 8.05 10.84 8.94
C ASP A 87 7.81 9.33 8.91
N HIS A 88 6.85 8.87 9.68
CA HIS A 88 6.57 7.43 9.75
C HIS A 88 6.07 6.90 8.40
N ALA A 89 5.17 7.64 7.77
CA ALA A 89 4.62 7.20 6.47
C ALA A 89 5.72 7.16 5.40
N ARG A 90 6.64 8.13 5.44
CA ARG A 90 7.79 8.11 4.52
C ARG A 90 8.64 6.88 4.73
N ASP A 91 8.90 6.55 5.97
CA ASP A 91 9.70 5.37 6.31
C ASP A 91 9.01 4.10 5.81
N GLU A 92 7.77 4.03 6.01
CA GLU A 92 7.00 2.87 5.54
C GLU A 92 6.97 2.76 4.02
N UNK A 93 6.86 3.82 3.41
CA UNK A 93 6.81 3.82 1.99
C UNK A 93 8.13 3.49 1.40
N UNK A 94 9.20 3.77 2.13
CA UNK A 94 10.51 3.44 1.69
C UNK A 94 10.83 1.97 1.88
N UNK A 95 10.35 1.48 2.76
CA UNK A 95 10.43 0.08 3.06
C UNK A 95 9.70 -0.76 2.05
N UNK A 96 8.68 -0.21 1.62
CA UNK A 96 7.87 -0.86 0.64
C UNK A 96 8.44 -0.71 -0.77
N UNK A 97 8.98 0.30 -0.94
CA UNK A 97 9.61 0.65 -2.16
C UNK A 97 10.88 -0.17 -2.42
N UNK A 98 11.17 -0.83 -1.57
CA UNK A 98 12.22 -1.77 -1.66
C UNK A 98 11.87 -3.01 -2.45
N UNK A 99 10.67 -3.20 -2.59
CA UNK A 99 10.16 -4.15 -3.39
C UNK A 99 10.39 -3.75 -4.77
N PRO A 100 10.93 -4.53 -5.64
CA PRO A 100 11.26 -4.04 -6.98
C PRO A 100 10.04 -3.66 -7.82
N SER A 101 8.92 -4.30 -7.59
CA SER A 101 7.70 -4.00 -8.35
C SER A 101 6.93 -2.79 -7.81
N LEU A 102 7.36 -2.26 -6.66
CA LEU A 102 6.69 -1.12 -6.03
C LEU A 102 7.57 0.12 -6.06
N ASN A 103 8.22 0.33 -7.17
CA ASN A 103 9.20 1.40 -7.34
C ASN A 103 8.50 2.73 -7.66
N ARG A 104 9.31 3.73 -7.97
CA ARG A 104 8.80 5.07 -8.27
C ARG A 104 7.79 5.06 -9.43
N THR A 105 8.06 4.26 -10.44
CA THR A 105 7.12 4.16 -11.56
C THR A 105 5.75 3.70 -11.11
N TYR A 106 5.71 2.70 -10.23
CA TYR A 106 4.43 2.25 -9.68
C TYR A 106 3.76 3.37 -8.88
N LEU A 107 4.51 4.04 -8.01
CA LEU A 107 3.95 5.12 -7.21
C LEU A 107 3.38 6.23 -8.10
N GLU A 108 4.09 6.57 -9.17
CA GLU A 108 3.61 7.57 -10.12
C GLU A 108 2.32 7.12 -10.78
N SER A 109 2.18 5.82 -11.04
CA SER A 109 0.98 5.30 -11.70
C SER A 109 -0.27 5.40 -10.83
N ILE A 110 -0.12 5.43 -9.50
CA ILE A 110 -1.25 5.54 -8.58
C ILE A 110 -1.35 6.93 -7.96
N TRP A 111 -0.51 7.86 -8.37
CA TRP A 111 -0.36 9.16 -7.71
C TRP A 111 -1.64 9.97 -7.68
N ASN A 112 -2.26 10.16 -8.83
CA ASN A 112 -3.45 10.99 -8.91
C ASN A 112 -4.61 10.40 -8.14
N GLU A 113 -4.78 9.10 -8.23
CA GLU A 113 -5.82 8.39 -7.51
C GLU A 113 -5.63 8.52 -6.01
N CYS A 114 -4.39 8.33 -5.56
CA CYS A 114 -4.08 8.46 -4.13
C CYS A 114 -4.24 9.89 -3.67
N PHE A 115 -3.84 10.86 -4.52
CA PHE A 115 -4.02 12.25 -4.16
C PHE A 115 -5.49 12.60 -3.99
N ASN A 116 -6.35 12.12 -4.89
CA ASN A 116 -7.78 12.40 -4.77
C ASN A 116 -8.35 11.83 -3.48
N ASP A 117 -7.95 10.60 -3.13
CA ASP A 117 -8.40 10.00 -1.88
C ASP A 117 -7.87 10.76 -0.68
N ALA A 118 -6.61 11.17 -0.74
CA ALA A 118 -5.98 11.91 0.36
C ALA A 118 -6.65 13.26 0.56
N ARG A 119 -7.00 13.94 -0.54
CA ARG A 119 -7.67 15.22 -0.45
C ARG A 119 -9.04 15.08 0.21
N GLN A 120 -9.78 14.05 -0.15
CA GLN A 120 -11.06 13.78 0.51
C GLN A 120 -10.87 13.54 2.01
N ASP A 121 -9.89 12.72 2.36
CA ASP A 121 -9.61 12.42 3.77
C ASP A 121 -9.21 13.69 4.52
N ALA A 122 -8.36 14.51 3.92
CA ALA A 122 -7.92 15.74 4.56
C ALA A 122 -9.09 16.70 4.75
N GLU A 123 -9.94 16.84 3.74
CA GLU A 123 -11.08 17.74 3.83
C GLU A 123 -12.05 17.29 4.92
N LEU A 124 -12.25 15.98 5.05
CA LEU A 124 -13.08 15.46 6.13
C LEU A 124 -12.47 15.77 7.49
N ASP A 125 -11.16 15.56 7.63
CA ASP A 125 -10.48 15.85 8.89
C ASP A 125 -10.52 17.33 9.23
N MET A 126 -10.29 18.18 8.23
CA MET A 126 -10.24 19.62 8.43
C MET A 126 -11.62 20.26 8.53
N GLN A 127 -12.64 19.57 8.05
CA GLN A 127 -13.99 20.10 7.95
C GLN A 127 -14.02 21.36 7.09
N LYS A 128 -13.22 21.37 6.04
CA LYS A 128 -13.20 22.46 5.06
C LYS A 128 -12.57 21.98 3.77
N LYS A 129 -12.91 22.64 2.68
CA LYS A 129 -12.35 22.32 1.38
C LYS A 129 -10.91 22.79 1.29
N SER A 130 -10.12 22.01 0.55
CA SER A 130 -8.73 22.36 0.28
C SER A 130 -8.62 22.92 -1.12
N ASN A 131 -7.80 23.96 -1.30
CA ASN A 131 -7.52 24.48 -2.62
C ASN A 131 -6.23 23.93 -3.21
N ILE A 132 -5.68 22.90 -2.60
CA ILE A 132 -4.50 22.23 -3.13
C ILE A 132 -4.95 21.26 -4.22
N ASP A 133 -4.44 21.45 -5.43
CA ASP A 133 -4.86 20.66 -6.59
C ASP A 133 -3.97 19.47 -6.86
N THR A 134 -2.72 19.53 -6.40
CA THR A 134 -1.77 18.45 -6.65
C THR A 134 -0.64 18.56 -5.64
N LEU A 135 0.11 17.49 -5.51
CA LEU A 135 1.33 17.46 -4.70
C LEU A 135 2.46 16.94 -5.58
N SER A 136 3.61 17.56 -5.48
CA SER A 136 4.79 17.11 -6.20
C SER A 136 5.46 15.97 -5.43
N TRP A 137 6.33 15.25 -6.14
CA TRP A 137 7.14 14.23 -5.52
C TRP A 137 7.94 14.79 -4.34
N ASP A 138 8.55 15.97 -4.54
CA ASP A 138 9.34 16.58 -3.48
C ASP A 138 8.49 16.92 -2.26
N GLU A 139 7.29 17.45 -2.49
CA GLU A 139 6.41 17.77 -1.36
C GLU A 139 6.07 16.52 -0.55
N VAL A 140 5.88 15.41 -1.23
CA VAL A 140 5.49 14.18 -0.55
C VAL A 140 6.68 13.51 0.12
N PHE A 141 7.83 13.46 -0.56
CA PHE A 141 8.92 12.61 -0.08
C PHE A 141 10.17 13.34 0.40
N ASN A 142 10.40 14.57 -0.02
CA ASN A 142 11.70 15.19 0.26
C ASN A 142 11.65 16.44 1.11
N ASP A 143 10.60 17.24 1.00
CA ASP A 143 10.52 18.49 1.72
C ASP A 143 10.52 18.25 3.23
N ASP A 144 11.11 19.16 3.96
CA ASP A 144 11.25 19.05 5.40
C ASP A 144 10.02 19.66 6.10
N TYR A 145 9.32 18.83 6.85
CA TYR A 145 8.17 19.27 7.64
C TYR A 145 8.55 19.22 9.10
N SER A 146 8.74 20.38 9.68
CA SER A 146 9.28 20.50 11.03
C SER A 146 8.66 21.70 11.73
N LEU A 147 8.44 21.55 13.05
CA LEU A 147 8.03 22.67 13.90
C LEU A 147 9.23 23.46 14.37
N MET A 148 10.41 22.89 14.27
CA MET A 148 11.63 23.57 14.71
C MET A 148 12.15 24.45 13.57
N GLN A 149 12.34 25.71 13.88
CA GLN A 149 12.80 26.70 12.90
C GLN A 149 14.20 27.21 13.25
#